data_99ae0b3c3c8d03f6e74775a46448249d
#
_entry.id   99ae0b3c3c8d03f6e74775a46448249d
#
_cell.length_a   1.000
_cell.length_b   1.000
_cell.length_c   1.000
_cell.angle_alpha   90.00
_cell.angle_beta   90.00
_cell.angle_gamma   90.00
#
_symmetry.space_group_name_H-M   'P 1'
#
loop_
_entity.id
_entity.type
_entity.pdbx_description
1 polymer ?
#
loop_
_entity_poly.entity_id
_entity_poly.type
_entity_poly.pdbx_seq_one_letter_code
_entity_poly.pdbx_strand_id
1 'polypeptide(L)'
;MNIEKYLDELIQREGGYVNNPADRGGATKYGITEAVARANGYKGNMKDLPLEVAKTIYKKQYWTAPRFDQVNAVSSAVAEELLDTGVNCGTGFAKPLLQRALNLLNNNGKAGWPDLSVDGIYGPATLNALKTFMAKRGKEGEKVLVRVLNIMQGQRYIEICERNKSQEQFFYGWIANRIVI
;
A
#
# COMPACT_ATOMS: atom_id res chain seq x y z
N MET A 1 -12.82 3.14 -4.41
CA MET A 1 -11.69 4.00 -4.83
C MET A 1 -11.51 3.97 -6.34
N ASN A 2 -11.17 5.11 -6.95
CA ASN A 2 -10.76 5.17 -8.36
C ASN A 2 -9.23 5.11 -8.42
N ILE A 3 -8.68 3.94 -8.76
CA ILE A 3 -7.24 3.71 -8.80
C ILE A 3 -6.52 4.61 -9.81
N GLU A 4 -7.13 4.91 -10.96
CA GLU A 4 -6.50 5.74 -11.99
C GLU A 4 -6.26 7.17 -11.47
N LYS A 5 -7.26 7.76 -10.81
CA LYS A 5 -7.12 9.08 -10.18
C LYS A 5 -6.04 9.08 -9.09
N TYR A 6 -5.99 8.03 -8.25
CA TYR A 6 -4.96 7.90 -7.22
C TYR A 6 -3.56 7.83 -7.84
N LEU A 7 -3.39 7.05 -8.90
CA LEU A 7 -2.10 6.93 -9.60
C LEU A 7 -1.68 8.23 -10.27
N ASP A 8 -2.61 9.00 -10.83
CA ASP A 8 -2.32 10.33 -11.39
C ASP A 8 -1.75 11.27 -10.32
N GLU A 9 -2.41 11.34 -9.17
CA GLU A 9 -1.98 12.17 -8.05
C GLU A 9 -0.63 11.70 -7.48
N LEU A 10 -0.42 10.39 -7.36
CA LEU A 10 0.84 9.80 -6.89
C LEU A 10 2.00 10.17 -7.82
N ILE A 11 1.85 9.93 -9.12
CA ILE A 11 2.90 10.16 -10.11
C ILE A 11 3.25 11.65 -10.24
N GLN A 12 2.26 12.54 -10.09
CA GLN A 12 2.52 13.98 -10.07
C GLN A 12 3.43 14.40 -8.90
N ARG A 13 3.34 13.72 -7.74
CA ARG A 13 4.19 13.98 -6.57
C ARG A 13 5.61 13.43 -6.72
N GLU A 14 5.78 12.32 -7.44
CA GLU A 14 7.09 11.66 -7.61
C GLU A 14 8.05 12.42 -8.54
N GLY A 15 7.56 13.39 -9.28
CA GLY A 15 8.38 14.33 -10.03
C GLY A 15 8.87 13.86 -11.39
N GLY A 16 9.77 14.69 -11.96
CA GLY A 16 10.27 14.55 -13.32
C GLY A 16 11.43 13.55 -13.48
N TYR A 17 12.14 13.71 -14.59
CA TYR A 17 13.33 12.93 -14.89
C TYR A 17 14.55 13.37 -14.05
N VAL A 18 15.21 12.41 -13.40
CA VAL A 18 16.46 12.61 -12.67
C VAL A 18 17.47 11.55 -13.16
N ASN A 19 18.71 11.97 -13.42
CA ASN A 19 19.80 11.06 -13.72
C ASN A 19 21.01 11.49 -12.88
N ASN A 20 21.22 10.81 -11.77
CA ASN A 20 22.37 11.02 -10.91
C ASN A 20 23.35 9.85 -11.10
N PRO A 21 24.55 10.08 -11.63
CA PRO A 21 25.55 9.02 -11.83
C PRO A 21 25.98 8.30 -10.55
N ALA A 22 25.78 8.93 -9.38
CA ALA A 22 26.05 8.32 -8.09
C ALA A 22 24.94 7.38 -7.60
N ASP A 23 23.77 7.38 -8.26
CA ASP A 23 22.65 6.54 -7.89
C ASP A 23 22.75 5.17 -8.58
N ARG A 24 22.83 4.10 -7.77
CA ARG A 24 22.90 2.71 -8.27
C ARG A 24 21.65 2.27 -9.05
N GLY A 25 20.55 3.00 -8.93
CA GLY A 25 19.29 2.72 -9.62
C GLY A 25 19.25 3.21 -11.07
N GLY A 26 20.26 3.97 -11.53
CA GLY A 26 20.29 4.59 -12.85
C GLY A 26 19.32 5.76 -12.99
N ALA A 27 19.01 6.12 -14.24
CA ALA A 27 18.06 7.17 -14.52
C ALA A 27 16.66 6.84 -13.94
N THR A 28 15.99 7.85 -13.40
CA THR A 28 14.66 7.72 -12.77
C THR A 28 13.71 8.73 -13.41
N LYS A 29 12.48 8.32 -13.70
CA LYS A 29 11.39 9.20 -14.14
C LYS A 29 10.09 8.75 -13.51
N TYR A 30 9.31 9.70 -13.00
CA TYR A 30 8.07 9.42 -12.27
C TYR A 30 8.25 8.44 -11.09
N GLY A 31 9.40 8.49 -10.40
CA GLY A 31 9.73 7.53 -9.34
C GLY A 31 10.10 6.12 -9.83
N ILE A 32 10.04 5.86 -11.15
CA ILE A 32 10.42 4.57 -11.75
C ILE A 32 11.91 4.60 -12.13
N THR A 33 12.70 3.73 -11.52
CA THR A 33 14.11 3.56 -11.90
C THR A 33 14.24 2.82 -13.23
N GLU A 34 15.36 3.01 -13.92
CA GLU A 34 15.62 2.31 -15.18
C GLU A 34 15.53 0.78 -15.02
N ALA A 35 16.08 0.23 -13.94
CA ALA A 35 16.01 -1.19 -13.65
C ALA A 35 14.56 -1.70 -13.58
N VAL A 36 13.67 -0.96 -12.88
CA VAL A 36 12.26 -1.29 -12.79
C VAL A 36 11.55 -1.17 -14.15
N ALA A 37 11.84 -0.12 -14.91
CA ALA A 37 11.28 0.05 -16.25
C ALA A 37 11.66 -1.12 -17.19
N ARG A 38 12.94 -1.51 -17.20
CA ARG A 38 13.44 -2.65 -17.99
C ARG A 38 12.81 -3.97 -17.57
N ALA A 39 12.68 -4.23 -16.27
CA ALA A 39 12.02 -5.43 -15.75
C ALA A 39 10.54 -5.52 -16.14
N ASN A 40 9.90 -4.39 -16.43
CA ASN A 40 8.52 -4.32 -16.93
C ASN A 40 8.41 -4.17 -18.46
N GLY A 41 9.52 -4.39 -19.20
CA GLY A 41 9.53 -4.48 -20.66
C GLY A 41 9.73 -3.16 -21.41
N TYR A 42 9.92 -2.04 -20.71
CA TYR A 42 10.23 -0.77 -21.37
C TYR A 42 11.67 -0.75 -21.86
N LYS A 43 11.88 -0.49 -23.17
CA LYS A 43 13.21 -0.50 -23.83
C LYS A 43 13.67 0.87 -24.31
N GLY A 44 12.82 1.89 -24.21
CA GLY A 44 13.10 3.26 -24.64
C GLY A 44 14.06 4.02 -23.72
N ASN A 45 14.36 5.27 -24.08
CA ASN A 45 15.13 6.15 -23.23
C ASN A 45 14.30 6.56 -22.01
N MET A 46 14.89 6.57 -20.81
CA MET A 46 14.18 6.93 -19.58
C MET A 46 13.63 8.37 -19.59
N LYS A 47 14.28 9.30 -20.30
CA LYS A 47 13.72 10.65 -20.54
C LYS A 47 12.35 10.61 -21.20
N ASP A 48 12.14 9.65 -22.07
CA ASP A 48 10.93 9.51 -22.90
C ASP A 48 9.95 8.50 -22.33
N LEU A 49 10.17 7.99 -21.08
CA LEU A 49 9.25 7.06 -20.44
C LEU A 49 7.83 7.67 -20.44
N PRO A 50 6.85 7.03 -21.12
CA PRO A 50 5.49 7.53 -21.16
C PRO A 50 4.81 7.43 -19.79
N LEU A 51 3.96 8.40 -19.46
CA LEU A 51 3.18 8.41 -18.23
C LEU A 51 2.35 7.13 -18.06
N GLU A 52 1.73 6.65 -19.13
CA GLU A 52 0.90 5.44 -19.12
C GLU A 52 1.71 4.17 -18.80
N VAL A 53 2.98 4.12 -19.20
CA VAL A 53 3.87 3.03 -18.82
C VAL A 53 4.18 3.09 -17.32
N ALA A 54 4.45 4.27 -16.79
CA ALA A 54 4.66 4.46 -15.36
C ALA A 54 3.41 4.05 -14.55
N LYS A 55 2.22 4.50 -14.96
CA LYS A 55 0.93 4.09 -14.36
C LYS A 55 0.75 2.58 -14.36
N THR A 56 1.02 1.93 -15.49
CA THR A 56 0.92 0.47 -15.61
C THR A 56 1.85 -0.24 -14.64
N ILE A 57 3.08 0.24 -14.48
CA ILE A 57 4.06 -0.31 -13.54
C ILE A 57 3.57 -0.13 -12.10
N TYR A 58 3.14 1.07 -11.71
CA TYR A 58 2.60 1.35 -10.39
C TYR A 58 1.37 0.49 -10.07
N LYS A 59 0.41 0.42 -11.00
CA LYS A 59 -0.79 -0.40 -10.85
C LYS A 59 -0.44 -1.87 -10.65
N LYS A 60 0.51 -2.39 -11.42
CA LYS A 60 0.98 -3.76 -11.27
C LYS A 60 1.62 -3.98 -9.90
N GLN A 61 2.56 -3.13 -9.48
CA GLN A 61 3.36 -3.32 -8.27
C GLN A 61 2.57 -3.10 -6.98
N TYR A 62 1.71 -2.07 -6.95
CA TYR A 62 1.08 -1.61 -5.72
C TYR A 62 -0.41 -1.95 -5.61
N TRP A 63 -1.03 -2.41 -6.70
CA TRP A 63 -2.46 -2.69 -6.72
C TRP A 63 -2.79 -4.14 -7.05
N THR A 64 -2.39 -4.61 -8.24
CA THR A 64 -2.78 -5.96 -8.68
C THR A 64 -1.90 -7.08 -8.11
N ALA A 65 -0.58 -6.89 -8.05
CA ALA A 65 0.33 -7.89 -7.48
C ALA A 65 0.07 -8.16 -5.99
N PRO A 66 -0.16 -7.14 -5.13
CA PRO A 66 -0.57 -7.36 -3.75
C PRO A 66 -2.04 -7.76 -3.58
N ARG A 67 -2.84 -7.82 -4.65
CA ARG A 67 -4.29 -8.13 -4.68
C ARG A 67 -5.17 -7.13 -3.92
N PHE A 68 -4.78 -5.87 -3.86
CA PHE A 68 -5.61 -4.83 -3.26
C PHE A 68 -6.85 -4.52 -4.09
N ASP A 69 -6.84 -4.80 -5.38
CA ASP A 69 -8.01 -4.80 -6.27
C ASP A 69 -9.12 -5.74 -5.77
N GLN A 70 -8.79 -6.91 -5.24
CA GLN A 70 -9.75 -7.85 -4.67
C GLN A 70 -10.31 -7.36 -3.33
N VAL A 71 -9.49 -6.70 -2.52
CA VAL A 71 -9.96 -6.01 -1.29
C VAL A 71 -10.91 -4.87 -1.65
N ASN A 72 -10.60 -4.11 -2.69
CA ASN A 72 -11.43 -2.99 -3.17
C ASN A 72 -12.84 -3.44 -3.60
N ALA A 73 -12.97 -4.66 -4.10
CA ALA A 73 -14.28 -5.25 -4.42
C ALA A 73 -15.15 -5.48 -3.17
N VAL A 74 -14.57 -5.50 -1.97
CA VAL A 74 -15.28 -5.68 -0.69
C VAL A 74 -15.37 -4.36 0.07
N SER A 75 -14.27 -3.61 0.16
CA SER A 75 -14.19 -2.31 0.83
C SER A 75 -13.15 -1.43 0.14
N SER A 76 -13.60 -0.32 -0.43
CA SER A 76 -12.72 0.66 -1.06
C SER A 76 -11.85 1.39 -0.03
N ALA A 77 -12.37 1.67 1.15
CA ALA A 77 -11.62 2.36 2.20
C ALA A 77 -10.46 1.50 2.74
N VAL A 78 -10.69 0.20 2.95
CA VAL A 78 -9.64 -0.74 3.37
C VAL A 78 -8.58 -0.90 2.28
N ALA A 79 -8.98 -0.99 1.02
CA ALA A 79 -8.03 -1.11 -0.09
C ALA A 79 -7.18 0.15 -0.27
N GLU A 80 -7.76 1.33 -0.08
CA GLU A 80 -7.08 2.62 -0.16
C GLU A 80 -6.01 2.75 0.93
N GLU A 81 -6.34 2.38 2.15
CA GLU A 81 -5.41 2.39 3.28
C GLU A 81 -4.23 1.42 3.06
N LEU A 82 -4.52 0.21 2.57
CA LEU A 82 -3.49 -0.77 2.24
C LEU A 82 -2.59 -0.30 1.08
N LEU A 83 -3.16 0.39 0.10
CA LEU A 83 -2.41 0.97 -1.01
C LEU A 83 -1.51 2.10 -0.53
N ASP A 84 -2.02 3.03 0.28
CA ASP A 84 -1.22 4.13 0.85
C ASP A 84 -0.07 3.57 1.69
N THR A 85 -0.36 2.63 2.58
CA THR A 85 0.69 1.92 3.35
C THR A 85 1.68 1.20 2.42
N GLY A 86 1.21 0.55 1.36
CA GLY A 86 2.05 -0.16 0.39
C GLY A 86 3.00 0.74 -0.37
N VAL A 87 2.54 1.92 -0.78
CA VAL A 87 3.35 2.94 -1.46
C VAL A 87 4.41 3.51 -0.51
N ASN A 88 4.05 3.81 0.73
CA ASN A 88 4.92 4.51 1.68
C ASN A 88 5.87 3.61 2.46
N CYS A 89 5.42 2.40 2.83
CA CYS A 89 6.17 1.46 3.67
C CYS A 89 6.59 0.19 2.92
N GLY A 90 6.22 0.06 1.65
CA GLY A 90 6.44 -1.12 0.83
C GLY A 90 5.30 -2.15 0.95
N THR A 91 4.97 -2.81 -0.17
CA THR A 91 3.90 -3.81 -0.23
C THR A 91 4.17 -5.03 0.64
N GLY A 92 5.44 -5.38 0.88
CA GLY A 92 5.83 -6.45 1.80
C GLY A 92 5.42 -6.19 3.25
N PHE A 93 5.41 -4.92 3.68
CA PHE A 93 4.90 -4.52 4.98
C PHE A 93 3.36 -4.44 4.98
N ALA A 94 2.74 -3.84 3.96
CA ALA A 94 1.31 -3.59 3.92
C ALA A 94 0.47 -4.87 3.82
N LYS A 95 0.89 -5.84 3.03
CA LYS A 95 0.13 -7.07 2.77
C LYS A 95 -0.27 -7.86 4.03
N PRO A 96 0.62 -8.12 5.01
CA PRO A 96 0.24 -8.86 6.21
C PRO A 96 -0.75 -8.11 7.12
N LEU A 97 -0.88 -6.79 7.00
CA LEU A 97 -1.63 -5.97 7.95
C LEU A 97 -3.12 -6.32 8.00
N LEU A 98 -3.75 -6.57 6.85
CA LEU A 98 -5.17 -6.95 6.81
C LEU A 98 -5.43 -8.25 7.56
N GLN A 99 -4.60 -9.27 7.37
CA GLN A 99 -4.74 -10.55 8.06
C GLN A 99 -4.54 -10.40 9.57
N ARG A 100 -3.52 -9.63 9.98
CA ARG A 100 -3.28 -9.28 11.38
C ARG A 100 -4.49 -8.57 12.01
N ALA A 101 -5.02 -7.56 11.32
CA ALA A 101 -6.17 -6.81 11.81
C ALA A 101 -7.41 -7.69 11.95
N LEU A 102 -7.70 -8.53 10.95
CA LEU A 102 -8.83 -9.47 11.00
C LEU A 102 -8.69 -10.51 12.12
N ASN A 103 -7.46 -11.00 12.38
CA ASN A 103 -7.20 -11.92 13.50
C ASN A 103 -7.45 -11.25 14.86
N LEU A 104 -7.04 -9.99 15.03
CA LEU A 104 -7.30 -9.23 16.26
C LEU A 104 -8.80 -8.93 16.47
N LEU A 105 -9.56 -8.84 15.37
CA LEU A 105 -10.99 -8.51 15.39
C LEU A 105 -11.91 -9.75 15.38
N ASN A 106 -11.34 -10.97 15.36
CA ASN A 106 -12.13 -12.20 15.28
C ASN A 106 -12.66 -12.72 16.63
N ASN A 107 -12.29 -12.06 17.74
CA ASN A 107 -12.73 -12.43 19.09
C ASN A 107 -12.47 -13.93 19.40
N ASN A 108 -11.23 -14.38 19.25
CA ASN A 108 -10.81 -15.79 19.41
C ASN A 108 -11.65 -16.77 18.55
N GLY A 109 -11.89 -16.42 17.29
CA GLY A 109 -12.66 -17.21 16.34
C GLY A 109 -14.18 -17.09 16.47
N LYS A 110 -14.70 -16.40 17.51
CA LYS A 110 -16.15 -16.28 17.76
C LYS A 110 -16.85 -15.30 16.80
N ALA A 111 -16.10 -14.48 16.08
CA ALA A 111 -16.66 -13.53 15.13
C ALA A 111 -17.10 -14.16 13.79
N GLY A 112 -16.83 -15.47 13.57
CA GLY A 112 -17.32 -16.22 12.41
C GLY A 112 -16.26 -16.50 11.34
N TRP A 113 -14.98 -16.30 11.66
CA TRP A 113 -13.84 -16.79 10.91
C TRP A 113 -12.70 -17.17 11.87
N PRO A 114 -11.89 -18.19 11.52
CA PRO A 114 -10.72 -18.60 12.31
C PRO A 114 -9.57 -17.62 12.11
N ASP A 115 -8.50 -17.77 12.89
CA ASP A 115 -7.25 -17.08 12.63
C ASP A 115 -6.72 -17.39 11.22
N LEU A 116 -6.32 -16.34 10.53
CA LEU A 116 -5.70 -16.39 9.21
C LEU A 116 -4.18 -16.55 9.35
N SER A 117 -3.55 -17.29 8.44
CA SER A 117 -2.10 -17.22 8.25
C SER A 117 -1.72 -15.80 7.84
N VAL A 118 -0.75 -15.22 8.55
CA VAL A 118 -0.26 -13.86 8.28
C VAL A 118 0.89 -13.94 7.25
N ASP A 119 0.55 -14.33 6.03
CA ASP A 119 1.49 -14.55 4.92
C ASP A 119 1.45 -13.45 3.84
N GLY A 120 0.52 -12.51 3.97
CA GLY A 120 0.28 -11.46 2.98
C GLY A 120 -0.32 -11.96 1.67
N ILE A 121 -0.88 -13.17 1.64
CA ILE A 121 -1.53 -13.75 0.46
C ILE A 121 -3.05 -13.64 0.62
N TYR A 122 -3.69 -12.83 -0.22
CA TYR A 122 -5.13 -12.62 -0.17
C TYR A 122 -5.86 -13.69 -1.01
N GLY A 123 -5.96 -14.88 -0.43
CA GLY A 123 -6.76 -15.99 -0.96
C GLY A 123 -8.21 -15.95 -0.47
N PRO A 124 -8.99 -17.01 -0.80
CA PRO A 124 -10.39 -17.12 -0.39
C PRO A 124 -10.61 -16.97 1.12
N ALA A 125 -9.71 -17.51 1.95
CA ALA A 125 -9.83 -17.42 3.40
C ALA A 125 -9.80 -15.95 3.88
N THR A 126 -8.80 -15.16 3.44
CA THR A 126 -8.67 -13.74 3.82
C THR A 126 -9.85 -12.92 3.29
N LEU A 127 -10.25 -13.11 2.03
CA LEU A 127 -11.35 -12.35 1.44
C LEU A 127 -12.70 -12.72 2.06
N ASN A 128 -12.94 -13.98 2.42
CA ASN A 128 -14.15 -14.41 3.11
C ASN A 128 -14.20 -13.88 4.54
N ALA A 129 -13.07 -13.84 5.26
CA ALA A 129 -12.98 -13.22 6.58
C ALA A 129 -13.34 -11.72 6.52
N LEU A 130 -12.79 -10.98 5.54
CA LEU A 130 -13.13 -9.58 5.31
C LEU A 130 -14.63 -9.40 5.00
N LYS A 131 -15.19 -10.19 4.08
CA LYS A 131 -16.63 -10.15 3.76
C LYS A 131 -17.49 -10.42 4.97
N THR A 132 -17.14 -11.43 5.79
CA THR A 132 -17.86 -11.78 7.02
C THR A 132 -17.77 -10.64 8.04
N PHE A 133 -16.59 -10.05 8.21
CA PHE A 133 -16.42 -8.87 9.07
C PHE A 133 -17.30 -7.71 8.61
N MET A 134 -17.27 -7.37 7.32
CA MET A 134 -18.08 -6.28 6.76
C MET A 134 -19.57 -6.54 6.89
N ALA A 135 -20.03 -7.78 6.64
CA ALA A 135 -21.44 -8.15 6.79
C ALA A 135 -21.92 -8.02 8.24
N LYS A 136 -21.07 -8.35 9.22
CA LYS A 136 -21.43 -8.30 10.66
C LYS A 136 -21.31 -6.89 11.26
N ARG A 137 -20.36 -6.10 10.85
CA ARG A 137 -20.02 -4.82 11.49
C ARG A 137 -20.41 -3.59 10.66
N GLY A 138 -20.73 -3.77 9.39
CA GLY A 138 -21.17 -2.69 8.50
C GLY A 138 -20.17 -1.54 8.40
N LYS A 139 -20.66 -0.35 8.16
CA LYS A 139 -19.84 0.87 7.98
C LYS A 139 -19.03 1.25 9.22
N GLU A 140 -19.57 1.05 10.42
CA GLU A 140 -18.82 1.35 11.64
C GLU A 140 -17.64 0.36 11.81
N GLY A 141 -17.85 -0.91 11.48
CA GLY A 141 -16.74 -1.88 11.45
C GLY A 141 -15.68 -1.53 10.40
N GLU A 142 -16.07 -1.06 9.22
CA GLU A 142 -15.14 -0.58 8.20
C GLU A 142 -14.22 0.52 8.75
N LYS A 143 -14.81 1.53 9.43
CA LYS A 143 -14.03 2.60 10.08
C LYS A 143 -13.06 2.07 11.14
N VAL A 144 -13.52 1.11 11.96
CA VAL A 144 -12.66 0.47 12.97
C VAL A 144 -11.50 -0.28 12.30
N LEU A 145 -11.75 -1.05 11.23
CA LEU A 145 -10.71 -1.78 10.51
C LEU A 145 -9.68 -0.83 9.88
N VAL A 146 -10.13 0.23 9.20
CA VAL A 146 -9.25 1.28 8.65
C VAL A 146 -8.41 1.91 9.77
N ARG A 147 -9.01 2.22 10.91
CA ARG A 147 -8.32 2.79 12.05
C ARG A 147 -7.22 1.86 12.61
N VAL A 148 -7.49 0.55 12.66
CA VAL A 148 -6.49 -0.46 13.06
C VAL A 148 -5.32 -0.49 12.07
N LEU A 149 -5.59 -0.41 10.76
CA LEU A 149 -4.53 -0.35 9.73
C LEU A 149 -3.70 0.93 9.86
N ASN A 150 -4.34 2.09 10.07
CA ASN A 150 -3.66 3.36 10.32
C ASN A 150 -2.76 3.32 11.57
N ILE A 151 -3.22 2.70 12.66
CA ILE A 151 -2.41 2.51 13.87
C ILE A 151 -1.15 1.70 13.54
N MET A 152 -1.28 0.61 12.77
CA MET A 152 -0.15 -0.22 12.37
C MET A 152 0.81 0.53 11.44
N GLN A 153 0.30 1.38 10.53
CA GLN A 153 1.12 2.24 9.70
C GLN A 153 1.86 3.29 10.54
N GLY A 154 1.17 3.95 11.48
CA GLY A 154 1.79 4.90 12.40
C GLY A 154 2.89 4.28 13.25
N GLN A 155 2.66 3.07 13.78
CA GLN A 155 3.69 2.30 14.48
C GLN A 155 4.93 2.07 13.59
N ARG A 156 4.71 1.78 12.29
CA ARG A 156 5.81 1.61 11.35
C ARG A 156 6.64 2.88 11.17
N TYR A 157 6.00 4.05 11.12
CA TYR A 157 6.72 5.32 11.03
C TYR A 157 7.56 5.60 12.28
N ILE A 158 7.04 5.29 13.47
CA ILE A 158 7.79 5.36 14.72
C ILE A 158 9.04 4.47 14.62
N GLU A 159 8.89 3.19 14.27
CA GLU A 159 10.02 2.25 14.14
C GLU A 159 11.09 2.70 13.13
N ILE A 160 10.67 3.32 12.01
CA ILE A 160 11.59 3.85 11.00
C ILE A 160 12.45 4.96 11.61
N CYS A 161 11.84 5.90 12.34
CA CYS A 161 12.55 7.02 12.95
C CYS A 161 13.47 6.56 14.10
N GLU A 162 13.01 5.65 14.94
CA GLU A 162 13.83 5.08 16.03
C GLU A 162 15.08 4.36 15.52
N ARG A 163 14.97 3.66 14.37
CA ARG A 163 16.11 2.97 13.74
C ARG A 163 17.03 3.92 12.96
N ASN A 164 16.50 5.03 12.45
CA ASN A 164 17.26 5.98 11.65
C ASN A 164 16.80 7.42 11.92
N LYS A 165 17.52 8.10 12.79
CA LYS A 165 17.22 9.49 13.20
C LYS A 165 17.12 10.49 12.04
N SER A 166 17.77 10.24 10.91
CA SER A 166 17.64 11.11 9.74
C SER A 166 16.22 11.15 9.18
N GLN A 167 15.38 10.18 9.52
CA GLN A 167 13.98 10.12 9.09
C GLN A 167 13.04 10.94 9.98
N GLU A 168 13.48 11.38 11.14
CA GLU A 168 12.67 12.21 12.05
C GLU A 168 12.19 13.52 11.40
N GLN A 169 12.93 14.07 10.46
CA GLN A 169 12.54 15.26 9.69
C GLN A 169 11.23 15.07 8.90
N PHE A 170 10.84 13.83 8.58
CA PHE A 170 9.62 13.51 7.83
C PHE A 170 8.48 13.08 8.75
N PHE A 171 8.77 12.71 9.99
CA PHE A 171 7.82 12.05 10.90
C PHE A 171 6.55 12.88 11.13
N TYR A 172 6.70 14.18 11.43
CA TYR A 172 5.56 15.06 11.63
C TYR A 172 4.61 15.06 10.40
N GLY A 173 5.19 15.19 9.20
CA GLY A 173 4.41 15.17 7.96
C GLY A 173 3.72 13.83 7.70
N TRP A 174 4.36 12.71 8.00
CA TRP A 174 3.74 11.39 7.88
C TRP A 174 2.53 11.24 8.79
N ILE A 175 2.69 11.60 10.07
CA ILE A 175 1.57 11.50 11.03
C ILE A 175 0.44 12.46 10.66
N ALA A 176 0.74 13.73 10.37
CA ALA A 176 -0.26 14.76 10.10
C ALA A 176 -1.08 14.50 8.82
N ASN A 177 -0.48 13.89 7.80
CA ASN A 177 -1.10 13.79 6.47
C ASN A 177 -1.58 12.39 6.09
N ARG A 178 -1.17 11.34 6.85
CA ARG A 178 -1.44 9.95 6.47
C ARG A 178 -2.13 9.14 7.53
N ILE A 179 -2.06 9.53 8.79
CA ILE A 179 -2.72 8.81 9.88
C ILE A 179 -4.06 9.48 10.19
N VAL A 180 -5.14 8.80 9.88
CA VAL A 180 -6.50 9.24 10.16
C VAL A 180 -7.06 8.41 11.33
N ILE A 181 -7.29 9.04 12.46
CA ILE A 181 -7.79 8.40 13.68
C ILE A 181 -9.26 8.74 13.92
#